data_e28329936d77ffa93dbc39d0341be8f6
#
_entry.id   e28329936d77ffa93dbc39d0341be8f6
#
_cell.length_a   1.000
_cell.length_b   1.000
_cell.length_c   1.000
_cell.angle_alpha   90.00
_cell.angle_beta   90.00
_cell.angle_gamma   90.00
#
_symmetry.space_group_name_H-M   'P 1'
#
loop_
_entity.id
_entity.type
_entity.pdbx_description
1 polymer ?
#
loop_
_entity_poly.entity_id
_entity_poly.type
_entity_poly.pdbx_seq_one_letter_code
_entity_poly.pdbx_strand_id
1 'polypeptide(L)'
;QIQTGRVESRSLPSTKNHNRELFRVKAHWIADIFPDELVIQEKTISVVRNEFLVSYVETMPVKDIGRVVYVNTPVFGGLRIIGKNTAHELNIKGLNKKAAVEAKEVIEGLLLEDAGVVDIPHWIQTEKRRDMLADAGRNPDHRDELTDRAG
;
A
#
# COMPACT_ATOMS: atom_id res chain seq x y z
N GLN A 1 -53.27 -17.46 13.34
CA GLN A 1 -51.84 -17.75 13.56
C GLN A 1 -51.03 -16.73 12.79
N ILE A 2 -50.41 -15.82 13.53
CA ILE A 2 -49.46 -14.87 12.94
C ILE A 2 -48.12 -15.60 12.84
N GLN A 3 -47.73 -15.99 11.63
CA GLN A 3 -46.36 -16.37 11.37
C GLN A 3 -45.51 -15.10 11.39
N THR A 4 -44.76 -14.94 12.46
CA THR A 4 -43.66 -13.99 12.48
C THR A 4 -42.59 -14.54 11.51
N GLY A 5 -42.65 -14.10 10.26
CA GLY A 5 -41.61 -14.35 9.30
C GLY A 5 -40.31 -13.83 9.89
N ARG A 6 -39.39 -14.76 10.18
CA ARG A 6 -38.00 -14.44 10.50
C ARG A 6 -37.46 -13.64 9.33
N VAL A 7 -37.37 -12.35 9.51
CA VAL A 7 -36.64 -11.52 8.57
C VAL A 7 -35.17 -11.98 8.70
N GLU A 8 -34.74 -12.86 7.80
CA GLU A 8 -33.33 -13.06 7.60
C GLU A 8 -32.79 -11.68 7.21
N SER A 9 -32.11 -11.07 8.16
CA SER A 9 -31.29 -9.94 7.87
C SER A 9 -30.23 -10.44 6.87
N ARG A 10 -30.54 -10.30 5.57
CA ARG A 10 -29.50 -10.33 4.56
C ARG A 10 -28.52 -9.27 5.00
N SER A 11 -27.41 -9.71 5.57
CA SER A 11 -26.27 -8.85 5.80
C SER A 11 -25.99 -8.22 4.45
N LEU A 12 -26.31 -6.94 4.31
CA LEU A 12 -25.85 -6.14 3.19
C LEU A 12 -24.36 -6.41 3.06
N PRO A 13 -23.84 -6.64 1.84
CA PRO A 13 -22.41 -6.79 1.66
C PRO A 13 -21.76 -5.59 2.32
N SER A 14 -20.96 -5.85 3.33
CA SER A 14 -20.30 -4.85 4.13
C SER A 14 -19.58 -3.89 3.19
N THR A 15 -20.03 -2.66 3.12
CA THR A 15 -19.35 -1.56 2.44
C THR A 15 -17.97 -1.26 3.04
N LYS A 16 -17.53 -2.08 4.01
CA LYS A 16 -16.28 -1.92 4.74
C LYS A 16 -15.02 -2.31 3.98
N ASN A 17 -15.11 -2.87 2.78
CA ASN A 17 -13.92 -3.41 2.09
C ASN A 17 -13.34 -2.54 0.97
N HIS A 18 -13.69 -1.26 0.90
CA HIS A 18 -13.08 -0.37 -0.09
C HIS A 18 -11.61 -0.05 0.18
N ASN A 19 -11.07 -0.35 1.35
CA ASN A 19 -9.69 -0.10 1.75
C ASN A 19 -9.05 -1.29 2.47
N ARG A 20 -9.19 -2.49 1.89
CA ARG A 20 -8.59 -3.70 2.45
C ARG A 20 -7.07 -3.66 2.41
N GLU A 21 -6.44 -4.34 3.34
CA GLU A 21 -4.99 -4.51 3.39
C GLU A 21 -4.52 -5.47 2.29
N LEU A 22 -3.55 -5.00 1.49
CA LEU A 22 -2.93 -5.77 0.41
C LEU A 22 -1.56 -6.30 0.80
N PHE A 23 -0.80 -5.52 1.55
CA PHE A 23 0.57 -5.85 1.91
C PHE A 23 0.94 -5.22 3.25
N ARG A 24 1.68 -5.96 4.06
CA ARG A 24 2.19 -5.47 5.35
C ARG A 24 3.61 -5.98 5.54
N VAL A 25 4.52 -5.11 5.91
CA VAL A 25 5.89 -5.47 6.24
C VAL A 25 6.39 -4.64 7.42
N LYS A 26 7.07 -5.31 8.32
CA LYS A 26 7.67 -4.72 9.51
C LYS A 26 9.17 -4.56 9.30
N ALA A 27 9.72 -3.43 9.74
CA ALA A 27 11.15 -3.21 9.75
C ALA A 27 11.85 -4.24 10.64
N HIS A 28 13.12 -4.54 10.35
CA HIS A 28 13.87 -5.55 11.09
C HIS A 28 14.27 -5.02 12.46
N TRP A 29 14.09 -5.82 13.51
CA TRP A 29 14.42 -5.44 14.89
C TRP A 29 15.88 -5.05 15.11
N ILE A 30 16.82 -5.55 14.27
CA ILE A 30 18.24 -5.16 14.31
C ILE A 30 18.42 -3.70 13.85
N ALA A 31 17.54 -3.22 12.96
CA ALA A 31 17.60 -1.85 12.46
C ALA A 31 17.02 -0.85 13.48
N ASP A 32 16.03 -1.29 14.24
CA ASP A 32 15.38 -0.49 15.28
C ASP A 32 14.80 -1.39 16.37
N ILE A 33 14.94 -0.99 17.62
CA ILE A 33 14.39 -1.70 18.79
C ILE A 33 12.85 -1.67 18.75
N PHE A 34 12.26 -0.61 18.21
CA PHE A 34 10.83 -0.44 17.99
C PHE A 34 10.54 -0.33 16.49
N PRO A 35 10.56 -1.44 15.77
CA PRO A 35 10.50 -1.39 14.32
C PRO A 35 9.19 -0.82 13.80
N ASP A 36 9.31 0.11 12.86
CA ASP A 36 8.18 0.66 12.12
C ASP A 36 7.57 -0.39 11.20
N GLU A 37 6.34 -0.17 10.78
CA GLU A 37 5.59 -1.07 9.94
C GLU A 37 4.97 -0.32 8.76
N LEU A 38 5.13 -0.88 7.56
CA LEU A 38 4.50 -0.37 6.34
C LEU A 38 3.23 -1.18 6.07
N VAL A 39 2.11 -0.49 5.87
CA VAL A 39 0.83 -1.09 5.54
C VAL A 39 0.31 -0.49 4.23
N ILE A 40 0.14 -1.34 3.23
CA ILE A 40 -0.43 -0.96 1.93
C ILE A 40 -1.86 -1.45 1.88
N GLN A 41 -2.78 -0.51 1.75
CA GLN A 41 -4.20 -0.77 1.55
C GLN A 41 -4.63 -0.33 0.15
N GLU A 42 -5.83 -0.68 -0.27
CA GLU A 42 -6.35 -0.36 -1.61
C GLU A 42 -6.27 1.13 -1.97
N LYS A 43 -6.49 2.01 -0.99
CA LYS A 43 -6.58 3.46 -1.22
C LYS A 43 -5.58 4.28 -0.43
N THR A 44 -4.86 3.67 0.51
CA THR A 44 -3.97 4.38 1.42
C THR A 44 -2.70 3.60 1.68
N ILE A 45 -1.62 4.33 1.84
CA ILE A 45 -0.35 3.80 2.34
C ILE A 45 -0.12 4.38 3.72
N SER A 46 0.19 3.54 4.70
CA SER A 46 0.42 3.96 6.07
C SER A 46 1.75 3.45 6.59
N VAL A 47 2.42 4.28 7.37
CA VAL A 47 3.59 3.88 8.16
C VAL A 47 3.21 3.98 9.63
N VAL A 48 3.23 2.85 10.31
CA VAL A 48 3.03 2.76 11.76
C VAL A 48 4.38 3.01 12.42
N ARG A 49 4.50 4.12 13.11
CA ARG A 49 5.69 4.49 13.88
C ARG A 49 5.56 3.92 15.28
N ASN A 50 6.48 3.08 15.65
CA ASN A 50 6.54 2.53 17.00
C ASN A 50 7.71 3.16 17.76
N GLU A 51 7.39 3.81 18.86
CA GLU A 51 8.35 4.36 19.81
C GLU A 51 8.09 3.75 21.20
N PHE A 52 9.00 3.97 22.14
CA PHE A 52 8.81 3.46 23.50
C PHE A 52 7.49 3.99 24.09
N LEU A 53 6.56 3.09 24.39
CA LEU A 53 5.21 3.35 24.95
C LEU A 53 4.26 4.16 24.07
N VAL A 54 4.65 4.53 22.85
CA VAL A 54 3.82 5.31 21.93
C VAL A 54 3.84 4.68 20.54
N SER A 55 2.68 4.64 19.90
CA SER A 55 2.55 4.26 18.50
C SER A 55 1.66 5.27 17.80
N TYR A 56 2.06 5.73 16.63
CA TYR A 56 1.25 6.62 15.80
C TYR A 56 1.34 6.22 14.33
N VAL A 57 0.34 6.61 13.56
CA VAL A 57 0.20 6.21 12.16
C VAL A 57 0.24 7.44 11.26
N GLU A 58 1.16 7.44 10.31
CA GLU A 58 1.21 8.41 9.22
C GLU A 58 0.58 7.77 7.98
N THR A 59 -0.37 8.43 7.36
CA THR A 59 -1.11 7.89 6.21
C THR A 59 -1.10 8.86 5.03
N MET A 60 -0.92 8.33 3.83
CA MET A 60 -1.03 9.08 2.59
C MET A 60 -2.01 8.35 1.64
N PRO A 61 -3.05 9.04 1.14
CA PRO A 61 -3.92 8.47 0.12
C PRO A 61 -3.13 8.17 -1.17
N VAL A 62 -3.45 7.06 -1.84
CA VAL A 62 -2.82 6.69 -3.12
C VAL A 62 -2.93 7.80 -4.16
N LYS A 63 -4.09 8.45 -4.25
CA LYS A 63 -4.34 9.58 -5.17
C LYS A 63 -3.39 10.78 -4.97
N ASP A 64 -2.82 10.93 -3.78
CA ASP A 64 -1.92 12.03 -3.43
C ASP A 64 -0.44 11.68 -3.61
N ILE A 65 -0.12 10.43 -3.95
CA ILE A 65 1.26 9.97 -4.15
C ILE A 65 1.75 10.40 -5.54
N GLY A 66 2.86 11.10 -5.57
CA GLY A 66 3.56 11.48 -6.80
C GLY A 66 4.54 10.43 -7.28
N ARG A 67 5.35 9.89 -6.37
CA ARG A 67 6.33 8.85 -6.69
C ARG A 67 6.76 8.06 -5.46
N VAL A 68 7.33 6.89 -5.72
CA VAL A 68 7.94 6.03 -4.71
C VAL A 68 9.41 5.83 -5.05
N VAL A 69 10.28 6.01 -4.07
CA VAL A 69 11.73 5.83 -4.22
C VAL A 69 12.20 4.69 -3.34
N TYR A 70 12.86 3.72 -3.94
CA TYR A 70 13.55 2.67 -3.20
C TYR A 70 14.93 3.15 -2.75
N VAL A 71 15.21 3.00 -1.47
CA VAL A 71 16.51 3.33 -0.87
C VAL A 71 17.26 2.05 -0.56
N ASN A 72 18.38 1.85 -1.22
CA ASN A 72 19.22 0.67 -1.01
C ASN A 72 20.37 1.00 -0.06
N THR A 73 20.45 0.28 1.05
CA THR A 73 21.59 0.32 1.97
C THR A 73 22.32 -1.03 1.96
N PRO A 74 23.53 -1.16 2.53
CA PRO A 74 24.27 -2.42 2.48
C PRO A 74 23.51 -3.64 3.03
N VAL A 75 22.66 -3.44 4.05
CA VAL A 75 21.96 -4.55 4.74
C VAL A 75 20.47 -4.52 4.49
N PHE A 76 19.85 -3.35 4.45
CA PHE A 76 18.40 -3.15 4.40
C PHE A 76 17.95 -2.36 3.19
N GLY A 77 16.66 -2.43 2.93
CA GLY A 77 15.96 -1.55 2.01
C GLY A 77 15.10 -0.53 2.75
N GLY A 78 14.77 0.54 2.07
CA GLY A 78 13.83 1.54 2.56
C GLY A 78 12.96 2.07 1.43
N LEU A 79 11.90 2.75 1.78
CA LEU A 79 11.01 3.44 0.84
C LEU A 79 10.79 4.87 1.27
N ARG A 80 10.79 5.76 0.27
CA ARG A 80 10.32 7.14 0.38
C ARG A 80 9.11 7.31 -0.52
N ILE A 81 7.99 7.69 0.06
CA ILE A 81 6.73 7.89 -0.65
C ILE A 81 6.45 9.38 -0.63
N ILE A 82 6.47 10.00 -1.79
CA ILE A 82 6.47 11.46 -1.95
C ILE A 82 5.14 11.90 -2.54
N GLY A 83 4.48 12.87 -1.91
CA GLY A 83 3.23 13.44 -2.37
C GLY A 83 3.37 14.30 -3.62
N LYS A 84 2.32 14.41 -4.44
CA LYS A 84 2.29 15.19 -5.70
C LYS A 84 2.48 16.68 -5.49
N ASN A 85 1.71 17.27 -4.60
CA ASN A 85 1.57 18.72 -4.47
C ASN A 85 1.87 19.22 -3.05
N THR A 86 2.44 18.38 -2.23
CA THR A 86 2.71 18.69 -0.82
C THR A 86 4.16 18.35 -0.49
N ALA A 87 4.69 19.00 0.53
CA ALA A 87 5.97 18.58 1.14
C ALA A 87 5.81 17.29 1.96
N HIS A 88 4.64 16.66 1.93
CA HIS A 88 4.37 15.45 2.70
C HIS A 88 5.10 14.25 2.10
N GLU A 89 5.81 13.55 2.94
CA GLU A 89 6.61 12.39 2.61
C GLU A 89 6.48 11.34 3.71
N LEU A 90 6.28 10.09 3.30
CA LEU A 90 6.37 8.94 4.19
C LEU A 90 7.72 8.26 3.97
N ASN A 91 8.42 7.99 5.05
CA ASN A 91 9.70 7.28 5.03
C ASN A 91 9.63 6.04 5.90
N ILE A 92 10.14 4.93 5.41
CA ILE A 92 10.39 3.74 6.22
C ILE A 92 11.76 3.17 5.88
N LYS A 93 12.51 2.78 6.91
CA LYS A 93 13.86 2.20 6.82
C LYS A 93 13.89 0.82 7.46
N GLY A 94 14.97 0.10 7.23
CA GLY A 94 15.23 -1.17 7.91
C GLY A 94 14.37 -2.34 7.44
N LEU A 95 13.80 -2.27 6.24
CA LEU A 95 13.05 -3.37 5.64
C LEU A 95 13.98 -4.42 5.03
N ASN A 96 13.53 -5.66 4.98
CA ASN A 96 14.14 -6.65 4.10
C ASN A 96 14.11 -6.12 2.66
N LYS A 97 15.23 -6.22 1.94
CA LYS A 97 15.36 -5.64 0.58
C LYS A 97 14.32 -6.19 -0.40
N LYS A 98 14.08 -7.49 -0.37
CA LYS A 98 13.08 -8.13 -1.23
C LYS A 98 11.67 -7.62 -0.92
N ALA A 99 11.32 -7.52 0.35
CA ALA A 99 10.02 -7.00 0.78
C ALA A 99 9.85 -5.52 0.43
N ALA A 100 10.90 -4.71 0.54
CA ALA A 100 10.86 -3.30 0.14
C ALA A 100 10.64 -3.12 -1.36
N VAL A 101 11.30 -3.92 -2.19
CA VAL A 101 11.08 -3.92 -3.65
C VAL A 101 9.67 -4.37 -3.99
N GLU A 102 9.16 -5.42 -3.37
CA GLU A 102 7.78 -5.88 -3.58
C GLU A 102 6.76 -4.82 -3.16
N ALA A 103 6.96 -4.19 -2.02
CA ALA A 103 6.11 -3.10 -1.56
C ALA A 103 6.09 -1.93 -2.57
N LYS A 104 7.26 -1.54 -3.08
CA LYS A 104 7.37 -0.51 -4.12
C LYS A 104 6.57 -0.88 -5.37
N GLU A 105 6.70 -2.11 -5.85
CA GLU A 105 5.99 -2.62 -7.02
C GLU A 105 4.47 -2.60 -6.82
N VAL A 106 3.99 -3.02 -5.66
CA VAL A 106 2.56 -2.97 -5.31
C VAL A 106 2.04 -1.52 -5.31
N ILE A 107 2.78 -0.61 -4.69
CA ILE A 107 2.40 0.82 -4.68
C ILE A 107 2.38 1.40 -6.09
N GLU A 108 3.38 1.12 -6.92
CA GLU A 108 3.41 1.56 -8.31
C GLU A 108 2.24 0.98 -9.12
N GLY A 109 1.86 -0.27 -8.87
CA GLY A 109 0.65 -0.87 -9.45
C GLY A 109 -0.62 -0.12 -9.07
N LEU A 110 -0.76 0.28 -7.81
CA LEU A 110 -1.88 1.11 -7.35
C LEU A 110 -1.89 2.49 -8.01
N LEU A 111 -0.72 3.10 -8.21
CA LEU A 111 -0.60 4.38 -8.92
C LEU A 111 -1.02 4.26 -10.39
N LEU A 112 -0.65 3.16 -11.05
CA LEU A 112 -1.06 2.86 -12.42
C LEU A 112 -2.57 2.67 -12.53
N GLU A 113 -3.17 1.99 -11.57
CA GLU A 113 -4.62 1.80 -11.50
C GLU A 113 -5.35 3.12 -11.26
N ASP A 114 -4.87 3.93 -10.32
CA ASP A 114 -5.42 5.27 -10.04
C ASP A 114 -5.30 6.19 -11.27
N ALA A 115 -4.24 6.04 -12.04
CA ALA A 115 -4.03 6.77 -13.30
C ALA A 115 -4.85 6.22 -14.49
N GLY A 116 -5.56 5.10 -14.31
CA GLY A 116 -6.36 4.46 -15.36
C GLY A 116 -5.55 3.70 -16.40
N VAL A 117 -4.26 3.42 -16.14
CA VAL A 117 -3.37 2.68 -17.05
C VAL A 117 -3.66 1.19 -17.01
N VAL A 118 -3.97 0.65 -15.83
CA VAL A 118 -4.35 -0.74 -15.61
C VAL A 118 -5.69 -0.81 -14.90
N ASP A 119 -6.42 -1.90 -15.14
CA ASP A 119 -7.67 -2.21 -14.46
C ASP A 119 -7.59 -3.64 -13.92
N ILE A 120 -7.39 -3.76 -12.62
CA ILE A 120 -7.27 -5.04 -11.94
C ILE A 120 -8.53 -5.26 -11.10
N PRO A 121 -9.20 -6.42 -11.25
CA PRO A 121 -10.45 -6.68 -10.53
C PRO A 121 -10.31 -6.54 -9.01
N HIS A 122 -11.18 -5.76 -8.39
CA HIS A 122 -11.20 -5.57 -6.93
C HIS A 122 -11.81 -6.75 -6.17
N TRP A 123 -12.58 -7.60 -6.82
CA TRP A 123 -13.33 -8.72 -6.23
C TRP A 123 -12.53 -10.02 -6.13
N ILE A 124 -11.30 -10.05 -6.62
CA ILE A 124 -10.43 -11.24 -6.53
C ILE A 124 -9.78 -11.33 -5.14
N GLN A 125 -9.23 -12.50 -4.84
CA GLN A 125 -8.50 -12.74 -3.59
C GLN A 125 -7.35 -11.75 -3.39
N THR A 126 -7.11 -11.38 -2.15
CA THR A 126 -6.13 -10.35 -1.78
C THR A 126 -4.73 -10.66 -2.31
N GLU A 127 -4.25 -11.88 -2.15
CA GLU A 127 -2.93 -12.30 -2.62
C GLU A 127 -2.80 -12.18 -4.13
N LYS A 128 -3.82 -12.63 -4.85
CA LYS A 128 -3.83 -12.55 -6.32
C LYS A 128 -3.87 -11.10 -6.81
N ARG A 129 -4.68 -10.26 -6.17
CA ARG A 129 -4.73 -8.83 -6.50
C ARG A 129 -3.39 -8.15 -6.23
N ARG A 130 -2.79 -8.40 -5.07
CA ARG A 130 -1.46 -7.91 -4.74
C ARG A 130 -0.42 -8.31 -5.79
N ASP A 131 -0.39 -9.57 -6.18
CA ASP A 131 0.56 -10.09 -7.17
C ASP A 131 0.36 -9.44 -8.54
N MET A 132 -0.89 -9.24 -8.97
CA MET A 132 -1.20 -8.55 -10.22
C MET A 132 -0.81 -7.07 -10.18
N LEU A 133 -0.99 -6.39 -9.05
CA LEU A 133 -0.53 -5.01 -8.85
C LEU A 133 1.00 -4.93 -8.91
N ALA A 134 1.69 -5.83 -8.24
CA ALA A 134 3.15 -5.90 -8.26
C ALA A 134 3.68 -6.15 -9.67
N ASP A 135 3.07 -7.06 -10.43
CA ASP A 135 3.45 -7.34 -11.81
C ASP A 135 3.24 -6.11 -12.71
N ALA A 136 2.14 -5.39 -12.54
CA ALA A 136 1.88 -4.15 -13.26
C ALA A 136 2.94 -3.08 -12.92
N GLY A 137 3.26 -2.91 -11.65
CA GLY A 137 4.26 -1.94 -11.20
C GLY A 137 5.70 -2.29 -11.63
N ARG A 138 5.98 -3.56 -11.83
CA ARG A 138 7.29 -4.05 -12.30
C ARG A 138 7.52 -3.83 -13.79
N ASN A 139 6.44 -3.75 -14.58
CA ASN A 139 6.53 -3.63 -16.03
C ASN A 139 7.20 -2.30 -16.44
N PRO A 140 8.36 -2.32 -17.16
CA PRO A 140 9.05 -1.11 -17.56
C PRO A 140 8.23 -0.21 -18.49
N ASP A 141 7.34 -0.77 -19.32
CA ASP A 141 6.50 0.00 -20.23
C ASP A 141 5.52 0.93 -19.47
N HIS A 142 5.08 0.51 -18.29
CA HIS A 142 4.21 1.31 -17.43
C HIS A 142 4.98 2.40 -16.64
N ARG A 143 6.28 2.24 -16.41
CA ARG A 143 7.08 3.23 -15.67
C ARG A 143 7.21 4.55 -16.42
N ASP A 144 7.36 4.49 -17.72
CA ASP A 144 7.47 5.67 -18.56
C ASP A 144 6.18 6.50 -18.50
N GLU A 145 5.02 5.84 -18.48
CA GLU A 145 3.72 6.51 -18.34
C GLU A 145 3.55 7.23 -16.98
N LEU A 146 4.07 6.65 -15.89
CA LEU A 146 4.05 7.30 -14.57
C LEU A 146 4.96 8.52 -14.52
N THR A 147 6.12 8.48 -15.18
CA THR A 147 7.08 9.57 -15.24
C THR A 147 6.50 10.75 -16.02
N ASP A 148 5.87 10.51 -17.15
CA ASP A 148 5.25 11.54 -17.98
C ASP A 148 4.10 12.27 -17.27
N ARG A 149 3.38 11.59 -16.36
CA ARG A 149 2.30 12.18 -15.58
C ARG A 149 2.76 12.95 -14.34
N ALA A 150 3.96 12.68 -13.83
CA ALA A 150 4.54 13.37 -12.68
C ALA A 150 5.30 14.65 -13.04
N GLY A 151 5.45 14.91 -14.34
CA GLY A 151 6.06 16.13 -14.90
C GLY A 151 5.14 17.34 -14.91
#